data_1ee6fe6828329a948e1282bb85cd7872
#
_entry.id   1ee6fe6828329a948e1282bb85cd7872
#
_cell.length_a   1.000
_cell.length_b   1.000
_cell.length_c   1.000
_cell.angle_alpha   90.00
_cell.angle_beta   90.00
_cell.angle_gamma   90.00
#
_symmetry.space_group_name_H-M   'P 1'
#
loop_
_entity.id
_entity.type
_entity.pdbx_description
1 polymer ?
#
loop_
_entity_poly.entity_id
_entity_poly.type
_entity_poly.pdbx_seq_one_letter_code
_entity_poly.pdbx_strand_id
1 'polypeptide(L)'
;MVRPRPDGRRFTVERRGEGSYAVAGASVERFVAMMDLDDDEALAETYRWLDRRGVAAALHRSGARPGDTVRIGAARLRWEWER
;
A
#
# COMPACT_ATOMS: atom_id res chain seq x y z
N MET A 1 -18.66 -16.46 2.61
CA MET A 1 -18.26 -15.17 2.18
C MET A 1 -17.39 -14.45 3.18
N VAL A 2 -16.29 -13.94 2.73
CA VAL A 2 -15.38 -13.26 3.62
C VAL A 2 -15.78 -11.82 3.80
N ARG A 3 -15.77 -11.37 5.02
CA ARG A 3 -16.15 -10.03 5.31
C ARG A 3 -14.99 -9.26 5.86
N PRO A 4 -14.92 -7.98 5.61
CA PRO A 4 -13.86 -7.17 6.20
C PRO A 4 -13.94 -7.22 7.71
N ARG A 5 -12.81 -7.17 8.32
CA ARG A 5 -12.76 -7.14 9.75
C ARG A 5 -13.10 -5.78 10.27
N PRO A 6 -13.86 -5.68 11.31
CA PRO A 6 -14.19 -4.38 11.87
C PRO A 6 -13.16 -3.95 12.89
N ASP A 7 -11.91 -3.98 12.50
CA ASP A 7 -10.84 -3.62 13.42
C ASP A 7 -10.19 -2.29 13.08
N GLY A 8 -10.85 -1.49 12.24
CA GLY A 8 -10.31 -0.20 11.88
C GLY A 8 -9.45 -0.22 10.65
N ARG A 9 -9.08 -1.39 10.19
CA ARG A 9 -8.32 -1.49 8.97
C ARG A 9 -9.26 -1.63 7.82
N ARG A 10 -9.24 -0.67 6.95
CA ARG A 10 -10.16 -0.65 5.85
C ARG A 10 -9.45 -0.89 4.55
N PHE A 11 -8.59 -1.87 4.53
CA PHE A 11 -7.87 -2.18 3.32
C PHE A 11 -7.57 -3.67 3.25
N THR A 12 -7.31 -4.14 2.03
CA THR A 12 -6.86 -5.51 1.82
C THR A 12 -5.60 -5.48 1.00
N VAL A 13 -4.76 -6.48 1.19
CA VAL A 13 -3.53 -6.64 0.44
C VAL A 13 -3.60 -7.98 -0.28
N GLU A 14 -3.34 -7.95 -1.57
CA GLU A 14 -3.44 -9.14 -2.39
C GLU A 14 -2.17 -9.27 -3.22
N ARG A 15 -1.60 -10.46 -3.24
CA ARG A 15 -0.47 -10.72 -4.08
C ARG A 15 -0.97 -11.04 -5.47
N ARG A 16 -0.52 -10.28 -6.46
CA ARG A 16 -1.01 -10.43 -7.82
C ARG A 16 -0.09 -11.22 -8.70
N GLY A 17 1.09 -11.49 -8.20
CA GLY A 17 2.07 -12.22 -8.98
C GLY A 17 3.40 -12.03 -8.31
N GLU A 18 4.43 -12.56 -8.92
CA GLU A 18 5.75 -12.45 -8.34
C GLU A 18 6.18 -10.99 -8.35
N GLY A 19 6.44 -10.45 -7.17
CA GLY A 19 6.89 -9.08 -7.04
C GLY A 19 5.82 -8.04 -7.32
N SER A 20 4.54 -8.44 -7.26
CA SER A 20 3.47 -7.51 -7.58
C SER A 20 2.34 -7.68 -6.55
N TYR A 21 1.89 -6.56 -6.00
CA TYR A 21 0.86 -6.56 -4.96
C TYR A 21 -0.18 -5.50 -5.25
N ALA A 22 -1.39 -5.73 -4.76
CA ALA A 22 -2.46 -4.75 -4.90
C ALA A 22 -3.04 -4.47 -3.53
N VAL A 23 -3.25 -3.20 -3.24
CA VAL A 23 -3.87 -2.77 -2.00
C VAL A 23 -5.18 -2.09 -2.37
N ALA A 24 -6.25 -2.50 -1.73
CA ALA A 24 -7.58 -1.94 -1.97
C ALA A 24 -8.15 -1.44 -0.66
N GLY A 25 -8.84 -0.31 -0.72
CA GLY A 25 -9.45 0.29 0.44
C GLY A 25 -9.74 1.74 0.14
N ALA A 26 -10.96 2.19 0.41
CA ALA A 26 -11.39 3.52 0.00
C ALA A 26 -10.50 4.62 0.57
N SER A 27 -10.18 4.56 1.87
CA SER A 27 -9.35 5.58 2.49
C SER A 27 -7.95 5.60 1.93
N VAL A 28 -7.37 4.41 1.77
CA VAL A 28 -6.00 4.30 1.30
C VAL A 28 -5.90 4.77 -0.14
N GLU A 29 -6.85 4.33 -0.96
CA GLU A 29 -6.85 4.71 -2.36
C GLU A 29 -7.02 6.21 -2.52
N ARG A 30 -7.89 6.81 -1.72
CA ARG A 30 -8.14 8.24 -1.80
C ARG A 30 -6.91 9.04 -1.39
N PHE A 31 -6.25 8.61 -0.33
CA PHE A 31 -5.06 9.31 0.12
C PHE A 31 -3.97 9.27 -0.95
N VAL A 32 -3.72 8.08 -1.48
CA VAL A 32 -2.65 7.92 -2.46
C VAL A 32 -2.97 8.66 -3.75
N ALA A 33 -4.26 8.71 -4.11
CA ALA A 33 -4.66 9.43 -5.32
C ALA A 33 -4.38 10.92 -5.25
N MET A 34 -4.30 11.47 -4.04
CA MET A 34 -4.02 12.88 -3.86
C MET A 34 -2.54 13.20 -3.83
N MET A 35 -1.69 12.18 -3.77
CA MET A 35 -0.26 12.41 -3.63
C MET A 35 0.41 12.42 -4.99
N ASP A 36 1.39 13.29 -5.12
CA ASP A 36 2.19 13.34 -6.34
C ASP A 36 3.36 12.37 -6.15
N LEU A 37 3.20 11.16 -6.65
CA LEU A 37 4.18 10.11 -6.41
C LEU A 37 5.47 10.33 -7.20
N ASP A 38 5.50 11.31 -8.09
CA ASP A 38 6.73 11.68 -8.79
C ASP A 38 7.58 12.62 -7.96
N ASP A 39 7.01 13.16 -6.90
CA ASP A 39 7.74 14.06 -6.01
C ASP A 39 8.30 13.27 -4.86
N ASP A 40 9.61 13.36 -4.64
CA ASP A 40 10.27 12.56 -3.62
C ASP A 40 9.73 12.80 -2.22
N GLU A 41 9.40 14.05 -1.91
CA GLU A 41 8.87 14.36 -0.59
C GLU A 41 7.48 13.79 -0.40
N ALA A 42 6.65 13.90 -1.43
CA ALA A 42 5.31 13.35 -1.36
C ALA A 42 5.36 11.84 -1.27
N LEU A 43 6.29 11.23 -1.99
CA LEU A 43 6.44 9.79 -1.96
C LEU A 43 6.87 9.32 -0.56
N ALA A 44 7.82 10.01 0.05
CA ALA A 44 8.26 9.68 1.40
C ALA A 44 7.12 9.82 2.39
N GLU A 45 6.31 10.86 2.23
CA GLU A 45 5.16 11.06 3.10
C GLU A 45 4.15 9.94 2.92
N THR A 46 3.98 9.50 1.68
CA THR A 46 3.07 8.40 1.38
C THR A 46 3.52 7.14 2.09
N TYR A 47 4.81 6.82 2.03
CA TYR A 47 5.32 5.64 2.72
C TYR A 47 5.09 5.73 4.22
N ARG A 48 5.33 6.90 4.82
CA ARG A 48 5.12 7.06 6.26
C ARG A 48 3.66 6.90 6.62
N TRP A 49 2.78 7.41 5.79
CA TRP A 49 1.35 7.29 6.04
C TRP A 49 0.92 5.82 5.95
N LEU A 50 1.41 5.12 4.94
CA LEU A 50 1.09 3.70 4.79
C LEU A 50 1.61 2.89 5.96
N ASP A 51 2.77 3.27 6.49
CA ASP A 51 3.32 2.57 7.64
C ASP A 51 2.45 2.79 8.87
N ARG A 52 2.02 4.02 9.10
CA ARG A 52 1.18 4.33 10.26
C ARG A 52 -0.16 3.63 10.19
N ARG A 53 -0.67 3.39 8.99
CA ARG A 53 -1.97 2.74 8.84
C ARG A 53 -1.87 1.23 8.84
N GLY A 54 -0.68 0.69 8.94
CA GLY A 54 -0.50 -0.75 8.96
C GLY A 54 -0.41 -1.38 7.60
N VAL A 55 -0.46 -0.59 6.52
CA VAL A 55 -0.40 -1.13 5.17
C VAL A 55 0.98 -1.68 4.89
N ALA A 56 2.03 -0.96 5.33
CA ALA A 56 3.39 -1.41 5.11
C ALA A 56 3.64 -2.74 5.80
N ALA A 57 3.15 -2.89 7.03
CA ALA A 57 3.31 -4.14 7.76
C ALA A 57 2.59 -5.29 7.05
N ALA A 58 1.39 -5.01 6.53
CA ALA A 58 0.63 -6.03 5.84
C ALA A 58 1.32 -6.44 4.55
N LEU A 59 1.89 -5.48 3.82
CA LEU A 59 2.64 -5.80 2.62
C LEU A 59 3.87 -6.65 2.96
N HIS A 60 4.55 -6.27 4.02
CA HIS A 60 5.73 -7.02 4.44
C HIS A 60 5.36 -8.47 4.78
N ARG A 61 4.26 -8.64 5.51
CA ARG A 61 3.82 -10.00 5.88
C ARG A 61 3.40 -10.79 4.65
N SER A 62 2.95 -10.11 3.61
CA SER A 62 2.57 -10.79 2.36
C SER A 62 3.77 -11.12 1.49
N GLY A 63 4.96 -10.65 1.86
CA GLY A 63 6.17 -10.97 1.14
C GLY A 63 6.74 -9.86 0.31
N ALA A 64 6.19 -8.64 0.41
CA ALA A 64 6.68 -7.53 -0.40
C ALA A 64 8.10 -7.16 0.02
N ARG A 65 8.92 -6.85 -0.97
CA ARG A 65 10.32 -6.49 -0.76
C ARG A 65 10.63 -5.23 -1.54
N PRO A 66 11.71 -4.54 -1.16
CA PRO A 66 12.12 -3.38 -1.93
C PRO A 66 12.30 -3.76 -3.41
N GLY A 67 11.76 -2.94 -4.28
CA GLY A 67 11.82 -3.19 -5.70
C GLY A 67 10.55 -3.78 -6.28
N ASP A 68 9.67 -4.29 -5.41
CA ASP A 68 8.40 -4.83 -5.89
C ASP A 68 7.47 -3.71 -6.29
N THR A 69 6.43 -4.05 -7.03
CA THR A 69 5.43 -3.09 -7.46
C THR A 69 4.19 -3.22 -6.59
N VAL A 70 3.68 -2.08 -6.12
CA VAL A 70 2.47 -2.05 -5.33
C VAL A 70 1.46 -1.16 -6.03
N ARG A 71 0.28 -1.70 -6.29
CA ARG A 71 -0.79 -0.94 -6.90
C ARG A 71 -1.82 -0.59 -5.84
N ILE A 72 -2.17 0.68 -5.75
CA ILE A 72 -3.16 1.14 -4.80
C ILE A 72 -4.18 1.94 -5.57
N GLY A 73 -5.35 1.33 -5.79
CA GLY A 73 -6.35 1.93 -6.65
C GLY A 73 -5.80 2.05 -8.06
N ALA A 74 -5.83 3.25 -8.61
CA ALA A 74 -5.29 3.50 -9.94
C ALA A 74 -3.82 3.86 -9.91
N ALA A 75 -3.26 4.05 -8.72
CA ALA A 75 -1.86 4.44 -8.59
C ALA A 75 -0.97 3.21 -8.51
N ARG A 76 0.25 3.38 -8.95
CA ARG A 76 1.21 2.30 -8.91
C ARG A 76 2.52 2.87 -8.44
N LEU A 77 3.16 2.21 -7.47
CA LEU A 77 4.42 2.70 -6.97
C LEU A 77 5.37 1.55 -6.76
N ARG A 78 6.65 1.88 -6.75
CA ARG A 78 7.68 0.92 -6.50
C ARG A 78 7.88 0.86 -5.00
N TRP A 79 7.83 -0.35 -4.46
CA TRP A 79 7.94 -0.50 -3.02
C TRP A 79 9.39 -0.41 -2.62
N GLU A 80 9.70 0.55 -1.76
CA GLU A 80 11.07 0.73 -1.31
C GLU A 80 11.16 0.92 0.19
N TRP A 81 10.08 0.63 0.88
CA TRP A 81 10.02 0.82 2.32
C TRP A 81 10.55 -0.42 3.00
N GLU A 82 11.53 -0.24 3.86
CA GLU A 82 12.08 -1.35 4.63
C GLU A 82 11.61 -1.27 6.06
N ARG A 83 11.28 -2.41 6.61
CA ARG A 83 10.86 -2.45 8.00
C ARG A 83 11.86 -3.20 8.84
#